data_300c8a747bad41a9935f5d38e2898a2d
#
_entry.id   300c8a747bad41a9935f5d38e2898a2d
#
_cell.length_a   1.000
_cell.length_b   1.000
_cell.length_c   1.000
_cell.angle_alpha   90.00
_cell.angle_beta   90.00
_cell.angle_gamma   90.00
#
_symmetry.space_group_name_H-M   'P 1'
#
loop_
_entity.id
_entity.type
_entity.pdbx_description
1 polymer ?
#
loop_
_entity_poly.entity_id
_entity_poly.type
_entity_poly.pdbx_seq_one_letter_code
_entity_poly.pdbx_strand_id
1 'polypeptide(L)'
;VGIKDGIILGIGDYEGEKEIDVNGAYVAPGFVDCHIHIESTMVTPSEFSRLVAPWGVTTVIADPHEIANVAGEKGLKFMLEDSKNSPIDIEFMLPSCVPATPFDDSGAVIDGDLTKELLSKYDFKGLGEMMNSVGVVNCDEDIMKKLDCDCIKDGHAPMLEGKELNAYVCGGISNDHECSNEKEALEKVSAGLNIYIRQGTGAKNLDALIGAVTPYNLPHFAFCTDDKHTEEIMKEGTISNCIRLAIEKGFDPISAYTMASYNGAMMNRLYDRGAIAPNKIADIVVTEDISAQNIKYVFKNGQLIARDGKVNFERVSADSKDVTNTVNIKKM
;
A
#
# COMPACT_ATOMS: atom_id res chain seq x y z
N VAL A 1 -19.90 15.70 -9.71
CA VAL A 1 -18.68 15.23 -10.38
C VAL A 1 -19.07 14.60 -11.71
N GLY A 2 -18.57 15.15 -12.83
CA GLY A 2 -18.73 14.56 -14.16
C GLY A 2 -17.68 13.49 -14.41
N ILE A 3 -18.10 12.32 -14.94
CA ILE A 3 -17.23 11.18 -15.25
C ILE A 3 -17.54 10.70 -16.66
N LYS A 4 -16.51 10.39 -17.43
CA LYS A 4 -16.63 9.77 -18.75
C LYS A 4 -15.49 8.78 -18.95
N ASP A 5 -15.81 7.57 -19.41
CA ASP A 5 -14.86 6.52 -19.72
C ASP A 5 -13.84 6.24 -18.58
N GLY A 6 -14.33 6.26 -17.34
CA GLY A 6 -13.51 6.03 -16.15
C GLY A 6 -12.68 7.22 -15.67
N ILE A 7 -12.76 8.37 -16.34
CA ILE A 7 -11.96 9.56 -16.05
C ILE A 7 -12.87 10.69 -15.53
N ILE A 8 -12.40 11.41 -14.51
CA ILE A 8 -13.07 12.60 -13.97
C ILE A 8 -12.94 13.76 -14.97
N LEU A 9 -14.07 14.32 -15.37
CA LEU A 9 -14.11 15.53 -16.19
C LEU A 9 -13.96 16.81 -15.36
N GLY A 10 -14.48 16.79 -14.12
CA GLY A 10 -14.41 17.91 -13.20
C GLY A 10 -15.54 17.94 -12.19
N ILE A 11 -15.59 19.04 -11.42
CA ILE A 11 -16.63 19.37 -10.46
C ILE A 11 -17.42 20.55 -11.04
N GLY A 12 -18.76 20.42 -11.09
CA GLY A 12 -19.65 21.46 -11.63
C GLY A 12 -20.98 20.88 -12.07
N ASP A 13 -21.75 21.66 -12.82
CA ASP A 13 -23.01 21.23 -13.43
C ASP A 13 -22.70 20.39 -14.68
N TYR A 14 -22.84 19.09 -14.54
CA TYR A 14 -22.73 18.12 -15.64
C TYR A 14 -24.06 17.39 -15.78
N GLU A 15 -24.52 17.22 -17.00
CA GLU A 15 -25.61 16.31 -17.34
C GLU A 15 -25.03 14.97 -17.77
N GLY A 16 -25.59 13.87 -17.27
CA GLY A 16 -25.13 12.53 -17.57
C GLY A 16 -26.28 11.58 -17.93
N GLU A 17 -25.96 10.53 -18.67
CA GLU A 17 -26.92 9.45 -18.95
C GLU A 17 -27.37 8.74 -17.66
N LYS A 18 -26.50 8.72 -16.66
CA LYS A 18 -26.76 8.18 -15.34
C LYS A 18 -26.32 9.17 -14.27
N GLU A 19 -27.25 9.53 -13.42
CA GLU A 19 -26.99 10.40 -12.29
C GLU A 19 -27.18 9.65 -10.98
N ILE A 20 -26.35 9.93 -9.99
CA ILE A 20 -26.41 9.36 -8.64
C ILE A 20 -26.45 10.54 -7.67
N ASP A 21 -27.62 10.76 -7.06
CA ASP A 21 -27.74 11.68 -5.95
C ASP A 21 -27.20 11.03 -4.67
N VAL A 22 -26.18 11.64 -4.10
CA VAL A 22 -25.55 11.17 -2.86
C VAL A 22 -26.16 11.80 -1.61
N ASN A 23 -27.25 12.60 -1.76
CA ASN A 23 -28.03 13.19 -0.67
C ASN A 23 -27.18 13.96 0.38
N GLY A 24 -26.17 14.71 -0.09
CA GLY A 24 -25.29 15.51 0.78
C GLY A 24 -24.18 14.72 1.46
N ALA A 25 -23.97 13.46 1.09
CA ALA A 25 -22.81 12.68 1.55
C ALA A 25 -21.49 13.26 1.02
N TYR A 26 -20.40 12.97 1.71
CA TYR A 26 -19.06 13.38 1.31
C TYR A 26 -18.56 12.55 0.13
N VAL A 27 -17.90 13.21 -0.82
CA VAL A 27 -17.27 12.58 -1.97
C VAL A 27 -15.76 12.77 -1.85
N ALA A 28 -15.03 11.70 -1.78
CA ALA A 28 -13.58 11.69 -1.61
C ALA A 28 -12.90 10.83 -2.69
N PRO A 29 -11.59 11.02 -2.93
CA PRO A 29 -10.82 10.08 -3.76
C PRO A 29 -10.79 8.69 -3.12
N GLY A 30 -10.61 7.66 -3.94
CA GLY A 30 -10.35 6.30 -3.48
C GLY A 30 -9.09 6.24 -2.60
N PHE A 31 -9.13 5.40 -1.58
CA PHE A 31 -8.01 5.30 -0.62
C PHE A 31 -6.88 4.46 -1.18
N VAL A 32 -5.66 4.84 -0.81
CA VAL A 32 -4.41 4.18 -1.17
C VAL A 32 -3.75 3.63 0.10
N ASP A 33 -3.55 2.33 0.15
CA ASP A 33 -2.73 1.69 1.18
C ASP A 33 -1.29 1.62 0.68
N CYS A 34 -0.39 2.34 1.36
CA CYS A 34 0.94 2.58 0.84
C CYS A 34 1.94 1.44 1.07
N HIS A 35 1.60 0.49 1.94
CA HIS A 35 2.40 -0.68 2.21
C HIS A 35 1.57 -1.76 2.91
N ILE A 36 1.52 -2.95 2.33
CA ILE A 36 0.78 -4.09 2.89
C ILE A 36 1.39 -5.42 2.47
N HIS A 37 1.30 -6.41 3.37
CA HIS A 37 1.51 -7.84 3.08
C HIS A 37 0.14 -8.51 2.95
N ILE A 38 -0.28 -8.81 1.72
CA ILE A 38 -1.58 -9.46 1.48
C ILE A 38 -1.63 -10.82 2.17
N GLU A 39 -0.50 -11.51 2.25
CA GLU A 39 -0.35 -12.82 2.89
C GLU A 39 -0.77 -12.82 4.35
N SER A 40 -0.52 -11.75 5.09
CA SER A 40 -0.94 -11.58 6.49
C SER A 40 -2.46 -11.58 6.67
N THR A 41 -3.20 -11.30 5.60
CA THR A 41 -4.67 -11.42 5.61
C THR A 41 -5.16 -12.86 5.46
N MET A 42 -4.28 -13.83 5.16
CA MET A 42 -4.58 -15.24 4.92
C MET A 42 -5.51 -15.48 3.70
N VAL A 43 -5.61 -14.51 2.77
CA VAL A 43 -6.39 -14.65 1.53
C VAL A 43 -5.53 -14.30 0.32
N THR A 44 -5.99 -14.67 -0.88
CA THR A 44 -5.31 -14.35 -2.13
C THR A 44 -5.66 -12.94 -2.61
N PRO A 45 -4.89 -12.32 -3.53
CA PRO A 45 -5.15 -10.95 -4.02
C PRO A 45 -6.57 -10.73 -4.52
N SER A 46 -7.16 -11.68 -5.24
CA SER A 46 -8.54 -11.58 -5.73
C SER A 46 -9.58 -11.57 -4.62
N GLU A 47 -9.37 -12.31 -3.52
CA GLU A 47 -10.26 -12.28 -2.36
C GLU A 47 -9.97 -11.07 -1.46
N PHE A 48 -8.70 -10.67 -1.34
CA PHE A 48 -8.31 -9.46 -0.63
C PHE A 48 -9.03 -8.21 -1.18
N SER A 49 -9.16 -8.10 -2.50
CA SER A 49 -9.88 -6.99 -3.11
C SER A 49 -11.35 -6.91 -2.67
N ARG A 50 -12.00 -8.08 -2.46
CA ARG A 50 -13.37 -8.15 -1.94
C ARG A 50 -13.46 -7.71 -0.47
N LEU A 51 -12.41 -7.96 0.27
CA LEU A 51 -12.33 -7.62 1.69
C LEU A 51 -12.17 -6.12 1.91
N VAL A 52 -11.34 -5.44 1.09
CA VAL A 52 -10.98 -4.02 1.32
C VAL A 52 -11.78 -3.01 0.49
N ALA A 53 -12.34 -3.41 -0.67
CA ALA A 53 -13.13 -2.50 -1.50
C ALA A 53 -14.31 -1.86 -0.76
N PRO A 54 -15.09 -2.56 0.10
CA PRO A 54 -16.16 -1.95 0.88
C PRO A 54 -15.69 -0.85 1.83
N TRP A 55 -14.41 -0.84 2.19
CA TRP A 55 -13.78 0.13 3.06
C TRP A 55 -13.12 1.30 2.31
N GLY A 56 -13.40 1.41 1.00
CA GLY A 56 -12.99 2.56 0.18
C GLY A 56 -11.59 2.44 -0.41
N VAL A 57 -10.89 1.34 -0.21
CA VAL A 57 -9.56 1.12 -0.81
C VAL A 57 -9.73 0.79 -2.29
N THR A 58 -9.05 1.55 -3.14
CA THR A 58 -9.05 1.39 -4.59
C THR A 58 -7.66 1.06 -5.15
N THR A 59 -6.63 1.25 -4.33
CA THR A 59 -5.24 0.97 -4.69
C THR A 59 -4.45 0.52 -3.46
N VAL A 60 -3.60 -0.49 -3.61
CA VAL A 60 -2.64 -0.91 -2.58
C VAL A 60 -1.26 -1.09 -3.19
N ILE A 61 -0.22 -0.83 -2.39
CA ILE A 61 1.18 -1.14 -2.68
C ILE A 61 1.54 -2.37 -1.85
N ALA A 62 1.73 -3.51 -2.47
CA ALA A 62 1.90 -4.78 -1.80
C ALA A 62 3.32 -5.32 -1.95
N ASP A 63 3.95 -5.74 -0.85
CA ASP A 63 5.22 -6.46 -0.86
C ASP A 63 4.98 -7.95 -0.54
N PRO A 64 5.07 -8.85 -1.52
CA PRO A 64 4.75 -10.27 -1.37
C PRO A 64 5.98 -11.09 -0.92
N HIS A 65 6.71 -10.64 0.11
CA HIS A 65 7.93 -11.31 0.51
C HIS A 65 7.71 -12.66 1.21
N GLU A 66 6.57 -12.87 1.86
CA GLU A 66 6.27 -14.13 2.54
C GLU A 66 6.09 -15.27 1.54
N ILE A 67 5.27 -15.06 0.51
CA ILE A 67 5.12 -16.08 -0.53
C ILE A 67 6.40 -16.25 -1.35
N ALA A 68 7.19 -15.19 -1.52
CA ALA A 68 8.49 -15.26 -2.16
C ALA A 68 9.47 -16.11 -1.34
N ASN A 69 9.49 -16.00 0.00
CA ASN A 69 10.28 -16.85 0.89
C ASN A 69 9.89 -18.33 0.77
N VAL A 70 8.63 -18.65 0.52
CA VAL A 70 8.12 -20.03 0.47
C VAL A 70 8.24 -20.63 -0.93
N ALA A 71 7.89 -19.88 -1.97
CA ALA A 71 7.70 -20.39 -3.34
C ALA A 71 8.52 -19.66 -4.41
N GLY A 72 9.34 -18.66 -4.01
CA GLY A 72 10.20 -17.90 -4.91
C GLY A 72 9.43 -17.22 -6.05
N GLU A 73 10.02 -17.22 -7.25
CA GLU A 73 9.41 -16.62 -8.45
C GLU A 73 8.01 -17.17 -8.76
N LYS A 74 7.73 -18.43 -8.46
CA LYS A 74 6.40 -19.00 -8.68
C LYS A 74 5.35 -18.35 -7.79
N GLY A 75 5.72 -18.04 -6.54
CA GLY A 75 4.88 -17.30 -5.61
C GLY A 75 4.58 -15.90 -6.11
N LEU A 76 5.61 -15.17 -6.52
CA LEU A 76 5.48 -13.83 -7.10
C LEU A 76 4.58 -13.83 -8.34
N LYS A 77 4.80 -14.78 -9.26
CA LYS A 77 3.97 -14.94 -10.45
C LYS A 77 2.51 -15.23 -10.10
N PHE A 78 2.25 -16.08 -9.12
CA PHE A 78 0.88 -16.36 -8.66
C PHE A 78 0.19 -15.09 -8.14
N MET A 79 0.87 -14.28 -7.31
CA MET A 79 0.31 -13.03 -6.78
C MET A 79 -0.04 -12.06 -7.90
N LEU A 80 0.86 -11.88 -8.87
CA LEU A 80 0.65 -11.04 -10.05
C LEU A 80 -0.51 -11.54 -10.93
N GLU A 81 -0.63 -12.86 -11.14
CA GLU A 81 -1.71 -13.41 -11.97
C GLU A 81 -3.07 -13.35 -11.27
N ASP A 82 -3.13 -13.62 -9.96
CA ASP A 82 -4.39 -13.57 -9.20
C ASP A 82 -4.93 -12.14 -9.09
N SER A 83 -4.04 -11.15 -8.99
CA SER A 83 -4.42 -9.73 -8.91
C SER A 83 -5.03 -9.18 -10.20
N LYS A 84 -4.73 -9.74 -11.38
CA LYS A 84 -5.28 -9.27 -12.67
C LYS A 84 -6.81 -9.31 -12.74
N ASN A 85 -7.44 -10.12 -11.91
CA ASN A 85 -8.89 -10.25 -11.80
C ASN A 85 -9.48 -9.36 -10.70
N SER A 86 -8.66 -8.59 -10.00
CA SER A 86 -9.08 -7.64 -8.99
C SER A 86 -9.60 -6.36 -9.64
N PRO A 87 -10.74 -5.79 -9.20
CA PRO A 87 -11.17 -4.49 -9.66
C PRO A 87 -10.39 -3.33 -9.05
N ILE A 88 -9.74 -3.52 -7.88
CA ILE A 88 -8.81 -2.53 -7.33
C ILE A 88 -7.41 -2.74 -7.92
N ASP A 89 -6.59 -1.70 -7.95
CA ASP A 89 -5.20 -1.83 -8.36
C ASP A 89 -4.36 -2.38 -7.21
N ILE A 90 -3.65 -3.46 -7.49
CA ILE A 90 -2.66 -4.06 -6.59
C ILE A 90 -1.31 -3.89 -7.27
N GLU A 91 -0.58 -2.88 -6.83
CA GLU A 91 0.75 -2.54 -7.32
C GLU A 91 1.78 -3.32 -6.51
N PHE A 92 2.38 -4.35 -7.10
CA PHE A 92 3.37 -5.16 -6.39
C PHE A 92 4.76 -4.55 -6.43
N MET A 93 5.43 -4.60 -5.28
CA MET A 93 6.86 -4.38 -5.14
C MET A 93 7.59 -5.72 -5.28
N LEU A 94 8.78 -5.73 -5.85
CA LEU A 94 9.63 -6.93 -5.84
C LEU A 94 10.31 -7.03 -4.47
N PRO A 95 10.12 -8.11 -3.70
CA PRO A 95 10.78 -8.26 -2.40
C PRO A 95 12.30 -8.13 -2.47
N SER A 96 12.87 -7.28 -1.62
CA SER A 96 14.30 -7.01 -1.59
C SER A 96 15.10 -8.00 -0.75
N CYS A 97 14.45 -8.59 0.26
CA CYS A 97 15.09 -9.43 1.28
C CYS A 97 14.45 -10.82 1.35
N VAL A 98 14.89 -11.72 0.49
CA VAL A 98 14.47 -13.14 0.44
C VAL A 98 15.73 -14.02 0.42
N PRO A 99 16.06 -14.69 1.52
CA PRO A 99 15.48 -14.60 2.88
C PRO A 99 15.67 -13.23 3.53
N ALA A 100 14.91 -12.96 4.59
CA ALA A 100 15.01 -11.71 5.34
C ALA A 100 16.37 -11.56 6.04
N THR A 101 16.92 -12.67 6.56
CA THR A 101 18.24 -12.72 7.17
C THR A 101 19.04 -13.96 6.69
N PRO A 102 20.38 -13.94 6.80
CA PRO A 102 21.21 -15.10 6.44
C PRO A 102 21.02 -16.30 7.39
N PHE A 103 20.26 -16.15 8.46
CA PHE A 103 19.98 -17.21 9.44
C PHE A 103 18.64 -17.92 9.17
N ASP A 104 17.84 -17.41 8.25
CA ASP A 104 16.53 -17.96 7.94
C ASP A 104 16.64 -19.12 6.95
N ASP A 105 15.91 -20.20 7.23
CA ASP A 105 15.60 -21.22 6.23
C ASP A 105 14.54 -20.69 5.27
N SER A 106 14.88 -20.65 3.99
CA SER A 106 14.00 -20.12 2.96
C SER A 106 13.80 -21.12 1.82
N GLY A 107 12.63 -21.10 1.19
CA GLY A 107 12.34 -21.86 -0.02
C GLY A 107 12.98 -21.28 -1.29
N ALA A 108 13.47 -20.03 -1.23
CA ALA A 108 14.12 -19.34 -2.33
C ALA A 108 15.14 -18.32 -1.83
N VAL A 109 16.03 -17.91 -2.74
CA VAL A 109 16.94 -16.78 -2.54
C VAL A 109 16.76 -15.84 -3.73
N ILE A 110 16.54 -14.56 -3.46
CA ILE A 110 16.50 -13.49 -4.46
C ILE A 110 17.71 -12.61 -4.23
N ASP A 111 18.80 -12.88 -4.96
CA ASP A 111 20.02 -12.09 -4.96
C ASP A 111 19.92 -10.87 -5.91
N GLY A 112 20.99 -10.08 -5.99
CA GLY A 112 21.01 -8.87 -6.81
C GLY A 112 20.88 -9.14 -8.32
N ASP A 113 21.40 -10.25 -8.79
CA ASP A 113 21.33 -10.60 -10.22
C ASP A 113 19.91 -11.08 -10.58
N LEU A 114 19.29 -11.91 -9.74
CA LEU A 114 17.88 -12.34 -9.90
C LEU A 114 16.92 -11.15 -9.71
N THR A 115 17.21 -10.22 -8.82
CA THR A 115 16.42 -8.97 -8.64
C THR A 115 16.35 -8.21 -9.96
N LYS A 116 17.46 -8.00 -10.65
CA LYS A 116 17.49 -7.31 -11.96
C LYS A 116 16.72 -8.08 -13.03
N GLU A 117 16.86 -9.41 -13.05
CA GLU A 117 16.10 -10.26 -13.96
C GLU A 117 14.59 -10.11 -13.73
N LEU A 118 14.12 -10.26 -12.49
CA LEU A 118 12.70 -10.23 -12.15
C LEU A 118 12.08 -8.85 -12.39
N LEU A 119 12.77 -7.74 -12.07
CA LEU A 119 12.33 -6.38 -12.40
C LEU A 119 12.19 -6.14 -13.91
N SER A 120 13.01 -6.81 -14.72
CA SER A 120 12.90 -6.70 -16.18
C SER A 120 11.81 -7.59 -16.78
N LYS A 121 11.46 -8.68 -16.09
CA LYS A 121 10.57 -9.73 -16.57
C LYS A 121 9.10 -9.50 -16.20
N TYR A 122 8.87 -8.89 -15.05
CA TYR A 122 7.54 -8.65 -14.50
C TYR A 122 7.30 -7.17 -14.24
N ASP A 123 6.03 -6.79 -14.26
CA ASP A 123 5.60 -5.41 -14.00
C ASP A 123 5.51 -5.15 -12.47
N PHE A 124 6.68 -5.01 -11.83
CA PHE A 124 6.77 -4.55 -10.46
C PHE A 124 6.86 -3.04 -10.39
N LYS A 125 6.18 -2.45 -9.41
CA LYS A 125 6.19 -1.00 -9.18
C LYS A 125 7.54 -0.47 -8.72
N GLY A 126 8.27 -1.31 -8.00
CA GLY A 126 9.58 -0.98 -7.44
C GLY A 126 10.18 -2.14 -6.67
N LEU A 127 11.20 -1.82 -5.88
CA LEU A 127 11.84 -2.73 -4.95
C LEU A 127 11.14 -2.62 -3.59
N GLY A 128 10.69 -3.75 -3.06
CA GLY A 128 10.05 -3.87 -1.75
C GLY A 128 10.97 -3.50 -0.58
N GLU A 129 10.43 -3.52 0.60
CA GLU A 129 11.07 -3.00 1.80
C GLU A 129 12.51 -3.51 2.01
N MET A 130 13.45 -2.56 2.07
CA MET A 130 14.86 -2.84 2.27
C MET A 130 15.15 -3.03 3.76
N MET A 131 14.90 -4.25 4.28
CA MET A 131 15.12 -4.60 5.69
C MET A 131 16.61 -4.67 6.06
N ASN A 132 17.51 -4.92 5.09
CA ASN A 132 18.95 -5.04 5.36
C ASN A 132 19.63 -3.65 5.37
N SER A 133 19.28 -2.81 6.34
CA SER A 133 19.90 -1.50 6.53
C SER A 133 21.41 -1.59 6.76
N VAL A 134 21.88 -2.62 7.46
CA VAL A 134 23.31 -2.87 7.71
C VAL A 134 24.05 -3.10 6.41
N GLY A 135 23.49 -3.91 5.49
CA GLY A 135 24.07 -4.14 4.17
C GLY A 135 24.13 -2.88 3.31
N VAL A 136 23.11 -2.02 3.40
CA VAL A 136 23.11 -0.70 2.72
C VAL A 136 24.22 0.18 3.27
N VAL A 137 24.29 0.34 4.60
CA VAL A 137 25.29 1.20 5.27
C VAL A 137 26.72 0.74 4.98
N ASN A 138 26.96 -0.58 4.93
CA ASN A 138 28.26 -1.15 4.66
C ASN A 138 28.57 -1.32 3.15
N CYS A 139 27.67 -0.91 2.27
CA CYS A 139 27.81 -1.07 0.82
C CYS A 139 28.03 -2.53 0.42
N ASP A 140 27.28 -3.47 1.01
CA ASP A 140 27.30 -4.87 0.63
C ASP A 140 27.05 -5.04 -0.87
N GLU A 141 27.88 -5.85 -1.55
CA GLU A 141 27.87 -5.95 -3.01
C GLU A 141 26.52 -6.42 -3.55
N ASP A 142 25.88 -7.41 -2.91
CA ASP A 142 24.58 -7.91 -3.35
C ASP A 142 23.47 -6.89 -3.11
N ILE A 143 23.48 -6.24 -1.96
CA ILE A 143 22.53 -5.17 -1.64
C ILE A 143 22.67 -4.00 -2.61
N MET A 144 23.90 -3.58 -2.92
CA MET A 144 24.11 -2.48 -3.87
C MET A 144 23.64 -2.86 -5.29
N LYS A 145 23.78 -4.13 -5.69
CA LYS A 145 23.19 -4.61 -6.96
C LYS A 145 21.66 -4.54 -6.98
N LYS A 146 20.99 -4.86 -5.87
CA LYS A 146 19.52 -4.72 -5.74
C LYS A 146 19.09 -3.27 -5.83
N LEU A 147 19.82 -2.37 -5.18
CA LEU A 147 19.53 -0.93 -5.19
C LEU A 147 19.86 -0.25 -6.53
N ASP A 148 20.63 -0.88 -7.41
CA ASP A 148 20.97 -0.39 -8.74
C ASP A 148 19.79 -0.62 -9.72
N CYS A 149 18.64 0.01 -9.44
CA CYS A 149 17.45 0.04 -10.30
C CYS A 149 16.88 1.46 -10.35
N ASP A 150 16.32 1.84 -11.51
CA ASP A 150 15.57 3.10 -11.66
C ASP A 150 14.09 2.88 -11.32
N CYS A 151 13.85 2.55 -10.06
CA CYS A 151 12.51 2.29 -9.55
C CYS A 151 12.31 2.90 -8.16
N ILE A 152 11.08 2.87 -7.64
CA ILE A 152 10.82 3.18 -6.23
C ILE A 152 11.51 2.12 -5.38
N LYS A 153 12.12 2.54 -4.28
CA LYS A 153 12.71 1.64 -3.28
C LYS A 153 12.03 1.89 -1.95
N ASP A 154 11.31 0.90 -1.50
CA ASP A 154 10.61 0.93 -0.22
C ASP A 154 11.60 0.68 0.93
N GLY A 155 11.34 1.25 2.10
CA GLY A 155 12.23 1.20 3.24
C GLY A 155 11.63 0.51 4.45
N HIS A 156 12.54 -0.05 5.24
CA HIS A 156 12.26 -0.68 6.53
C HIS A 156 13.49 -0.46 7.43
N ALA A 157 13.45 0.60 8.22
CA ALA A 157 14.63 1.07 8.94
C ALA A 157 14.31 1.46 10.40
N PRO A 158 13.81 0.51 11.24
CA PRO A 158 13.48 0.83 12.62
C PRO A 158 14.72 1.35 13.36
N MET A 159 14.54 2.46 14.08
CA MET A 159 15.56 3.09 14.95
C MET A 159 16.86 3.52 14.23
N LEU A 160 16.88 3.55 12.89
CA LEU A 160 18.04 4.03 12.15
C LEU A 160 18.11 5.56 12.23
N GLU A 161 19.26 6.09 12.66
CA GLU A 161 19.46 7.53 12.90
C GLU A 161 20.83 8.04 12.43
N GLY A 162 21.00 9.33 12.37
CA GLY A 162 22.27 10.01 12.11
C GLY A 162 22.93 9.63 10.80
N LYS A 163 24.24 9.30 10.83
CA LYS A 163 25.00 9.00 9.61
C LYS A 163 24.59 7.71 8.92
N GLU A 164 24.13 6.73 9.67
CA GLU A 164 23.63 5.46 9.13
C GLU A 164 22.33 5.68 8.37
N LEU A 165 21.41 6.50 8.90
CA LEU A 165 20.22 6.93 8.20
C LEU A 165 20.56 7.65 6.88
N ASN A 166 21.52 8.58 6.93
CA ASN A 166 21.96 9.28 5.72
C ASN A 166 22.53 8.32 4.66
N ALA A 167 23.31 7.33 5.07
CA ALA A 167 23.84 6.30 4.17
C ALA A 167 22.72 5.46 3.55
N TYR A 168 21.72 5.08 4.35
CA TYR A 168 20.53 4.35 3.89
C TYR A 168 19.73 5.14 2.83
N VAL A 169 19.48 6.42 3.08
CA VAL A 169 18.83 7.32 2.12
C VAL A 169 19.67 7.50 0.85
N CYS A 170 21.00 7.58 0.97
CA CYS A 170 21.91 7.64 -0.19
C CYS A 170 21.84 6.38 -1.06
N GLY A 171 21.39 5.23 -0.53
CA GLY A 171 21.04 4.03 -1.29
C GLY A 171 19.85 4.21 -2.24
N GLY A 172 19.16 5.36 -2.14
CA GLY A 172 18.00 5.71 -2.97
C GLY A 172 16.67 5.24 -2.41
N ILE A 173 16.64 4.76 -1.14
CA ILE A 173 15.40 4.40 -0.44
C ILE A 173 14.59 5.70 -0.22
N SER A 174 13.27 5.65 -0.44
CA SER A 174 12.42 6.85 -0.53
C SER A 174 11.40 7.00 0.60
N ASN A 175 11.18 5.97 1.40
CA ASN A 175 10.19 5.97 2.47
C ASN A 175 10.58 5.04 3.62
N ASP A 176 9.79 5.07 4.70
CA ASP A 176 9.86 4.15 5.83
C ASP A 176 8.51 4.06 6.53
N HIS A 177 8.17 2.89 7.05
CA HIS A 177 6.93 2.63 7.80
C HIS A 177 7.18 2.12 9.23
N GLU A 178 8.45 1.99 9.64
CA GLU A 178 8.86 1.41 10.92
C GLU A 178 9.02 2.41 12.07
N CYS A 179 8.75 3.69 11.83
CA CYS A 179 8.85 4.71 12.89
C CYS A 179 7.96 4.36 14.09
N SER A 180 8.52 4.48 15.28
CA SER A 180 7.86 4.19 16.55
C SER A 180 7.50 5.43 17.39
N ASN A 181 8.05 6.59 17.06
CA ASN A 181 7.84 7.85 17.77
C ASN A 181 8.06 9.08 16.85
N GLU A 182 7.53 10.22 17.28
CA GLU A 182 7.58 11.49 16.51
C GLU A 182 9.00 11.94 16.18
N LYS A 183 9.96 11.79 17.13
CA LYS A 183 11.35 12.22 16.92
C LYS A 183 11.97 11.46 15.76
N GLU A 184 11.81 10.15 15.73
CA GLU A 184 12.30 9.27 14.66
C GLU A 184 11.68 9.65 13.31
N ALA A 185 10.36 9.83 13.27
CA ALA A 185 9.66 10.24 12.05
C ALA A 185 10.15 11.58 11.50
N LEU A 186 10.31 12.59 12.37
CA LEU A 186 10.80 13.92 11.97
C LEU A 186 12.25 13.90 11.52
N GLU A 187 13.11 13.08 12.12
CA GLU A 187 14.49 12.91 11.68
C GLU A 187 14.55 12.28 10.28
N LYS A 188 13.78 11.24 10.03
CA LYS A 188 13.69 10.58 8.72
C LYS A 188 13.12 11.50 7.64
N VAL A 189 12.07 12.28 7.95
CA VAL A 189 11.56 13.32 7.03
C VAL A 189 12.65 14.35 6.72
N SER A 190 13.40 14.78 7.75
CA SER A 190 14.50 15.73 7.57
C SER A 190 15.66 15.16 6.71
N ALA A 191 15.84 13.84 6.72
CA ALA A 191 16.78 13.14 5.85
C ALA A 191 16.25 12.92 4.42
N GLY A 192 14.95 13.23 4.16
CA GLY A 192 14.34 13.12 2.83
C GLY A 192 13.44 11.92 2.61
N LEU A 193 13.19 11.10 3.63
CA LEU A 193 12.24 9.99 3.55
C LEU A 193 10.79 10.48 3.68
N ASN A 194 9.88 9.79 3.00
CA ASN A 194 8.46 9.83 3.30
C ASN A 194 8.14 8.81 4.40
N ILE A 195 7.13 9.10 5.21
CA ILE A 195 6.72 8.23 6.31
C ILE A 195 5.31 7.69 6.07
N TYR A 196 5.18 6.37 6.08
CA TYR A 196 3.90 5.72 6.09
C TYR A 196 3.52 5.39 7.53
N ILE A 197 2.47 6.06 8.05
CA ILE A 197 1.97 5.83 9.40
C ILE A 197 1.18 4.54 9.39
N ARG A 198 1.68 3.55 10.12
CA ARG A 198 1.20 2.18 10.13
C ARG A 198 0.07 1.97 11.13
N GLN A 199 -1.01 1.28 10.69
CA GLN A 199 -2.13 0.86 11.54
C GLN A 199 -2.60 -0.55 11.16
N GLY A 200 -1.75 -1.52 11.41
CA GLY A 200 -2.00 -2.95 11.17
C GLY A 200 -2.52 -3.71 12.36
N THR A 201 -2.36 -5.02 12.36
CA THR A 201 -2.59 -5.91 13.51
C THR A 201 -1.31 -6.03 14.35
N GLY A 202 -0.18 -6.27 13.68
CA GLY A 202 1.13 -6.44 14.31
C GLY A 202 1.67 -5.16 14.93
N ALA A 203 1.46 -4.02 14.26
CA ALA A 203 1.92 -2.72 14.70
C ALA A 203 0.86 -1.62 14.49
N LYS A 204 0.70 -0.78 15.51
CA LYS A 204 -0.31 0.29 15.59
C LYS A 204 0.38 1.59 16.01
N ASN A 205 1.02 2.26 15.05
CA ASN A 205 1.89 3.42 15.31
C ASN A 205 1.18 4.78 15.12
N LEU A 206 -0.07 4.81 14.62
CA LEU A 206 -0.80 6.05 14.34
C LEU A 206 -0.87 6.95 15.57
N ASP A 207 -1.18 6.40 16.73
CA ASP A 207 -1.26 7.14 17.98
C ASP A 207 0.03 7.88 18.35
N ALA A 208 1.16 7.21 18.13
CA ALA A 208 2.48 7.71 18.46
C ALA A 208 3.04 8.69 17.41
N LEU A 209 2.48 8.72 16.19
CA LEU A 209 3.09 9.44 15.06
C LEU A 209 2.25 10.60 14.54
N ILE A 210 0.93 10.57 14.74
CA ILE A 210 0.03 11.57 14.11
C ILE A 210 0.36 13.02 14.58
N GLY A 211 0.89 13.17 15.79
CA GLY A 211 1.33 14.45 16.33
C GLY A 211 2.55 15.06 15.62
N ALA A 212 3.35 14.24 14.94
CA ALA A 212 4.49 14.73 14.15
C ALA A 212 4.06 15.45 12.86
N VAL A 213 2.80 15.22 12.40
CA VAL A 213 2.30 15.78 11.14
C VAL A 213 1.84 17.20 11.34
N THR A 214 2.38 18.11 10.55
CA THR A 214 2.07 19.53 10.52
C THR A 214 1.71 19.97 9.11
N PRO A 215 1.07 21.13 8.88
CA PRO A 215 0.81 21.62 7.54
C PRO A 215 2.06 21.76 6.64
N TYR A 216 3.24 21.92 7.26
CA TYR A 216 4.50 22.12 6.53
C TYR A 216 5.14 20.82 6.03
N ASN A 217 4.94 19.72 6.76
CA ASN A 217 5.50 18.41 6.43
C ASN A 217 4.44 17.37 5.98
N LEU A 218 3.17 17.74 5.98
CA LEU A 218 2.05 16.88 5.53
C LEU A 218 2.34 16.13 4.22
N PRO A 219 2.97 16.73 3.19
CA PRO A 219 3.26 16.03 1.95
C PRO A 219 4.21 14.83 2.08
N HIS A 220 4.87 14.67 3.22
CA HIS A 220 5.78 13.56 3.51
C HIS A 220 5.16 12.45 4.36
N PHE A 221 3.85 12.51 4.61
CA PHE A 221 3.15 11.49 5.40
C PHE A 221 1.99 10.89 4.62
N ALA A 222 1.85 9.56 4.72
CA ALA A 222 0.72 8.80 4.22
C ALA A 222 0.34 7.71 5.22
N PHE A 223 -0.70 6.93 4.96
CA PHE A 223 -1.10 5.79 5.78
C PHE A 223 -0.78 4.46 5.11
N CYS A 224 -0.53 3.43 5.93
CA CYS A 224 -0.44 2.05 5.50
C CYS A 224 -1.02 1.10 6.55
N THR A 225 -1.23 -0.15 6.18
CA THR A 225 -1.67 -1.18 7.12
C THR A 225 -0.58 -2.16 7.49
N ASP A 226 0.39 -2.42 6.62
CA ASP A 226 1.41 -3.43 6.84
C ASP A 226 0.76 -4.81 7.08
N ASP A 227 1.10 -5.52 8.13
CA ASP A 227 0.47 -6.77 8.57
C ASP A 227 -0.92 -6.52 9.17
N LYS A 228 -1.98 -6.80 8.43
CA LYS A 228 -3.35 -6.66 8.94
C LYS A 228 -4.18 -7.91 8.67
N HIS A 229 -4.76 -8.48 9.73
CA HIS A 229 -5.53 -9.70 9.66
C HIS A 229 -6.96 -9.45 9.16
N THR A 230 -7.51 -10.42 8.44
CA THR A 230 -8.89 -10.38 7.89
C THR A 230 -9.94 -10.04 8.94
N GLU A 231 -9.84 -10.61 10.15
CA GLU A 231 -10.81 -10.35 11.22
C GLU A 231 -10.88 -8.87 11.62
N GLU A 232 -9.70 -8.20 11.74
CA GLU A 232 -9.64 -6.77 12.02
C GLU A 232 -10.12 -5.94 10.83
N ILE A 233 -9.77 -6.32 9.60
CA ILE A 233 -10.26 -5.64 8.39
C ILE A 233 -11.78 -5.67 8.33
N MET A 234 -12.40 -6.82 8.56
CA MET A 234 -13.86 -6.97 8.55
C MET A 234 -14.54 -6.14 9.63
N LYS A 235 -13.89 -5.93 10.76
CA LYS A 235 -14.45 -5.23 11.93
C LYS A 235 -14.30 -3.71 11.85
N GLU A 236 -13.15 -3.22 11.39
CA GLU A 236 -12.78 -1.81 11.51
C GLU A 236 -12.29 -1.16 10.22
N GLY A 237 -12.12 -1.94 9.15
CA GLY A 237 -11.55 -1.46 7.89
C GLY A 237 -10.02 -1.39 7.89
N THR A 238 -9.49 -0.67 6.92
CA THR A 238 -8.05 -0.47 6.68
C THR A 238 -7.70 1.02 6.74
N ILE A 239 -7.46 1.67 5.61
CA ILE A 239 -7.15 3.10 5.53
C ILE A 239 -8.31 3.98 6.04
N SER A 240 -9.56 3.55 5.88
CA SER A 240 -10.72 4.20 6.50
C SER A 240 -10.61 4.26 8.03
N ASN A 241 -10.04 3.22 8.66
CA ASN A 241 -9.75 3.19 10.09
C ASN A 241 -8.65 4.19 10.47
N CYS A 242 -7.61 4.36 9.64
CA CYS A 242 -6.59 5.38 9.86
C CYS A 242 -7.20 6.79 9.85
N ILE A 243 -8.09 7.08 8.89
CA ILE A 243 -8.82 8.36 8.83
C ILE A 243 -9.62 8.58 10.11
N ARG A 244 -10.42 7.60 10.52
CA ARG A 244 -11.23 7.67 11.74
C ARG A 244 -10.38 7.97 12.97
N LEU A 245 -9.35 7.18 13.20
CA LEU A 245 -8.47 7.32 14.37
C LEU A 245 -7.75 8.67 14.40
N ALA A 246 -7.29 9.16 13.25
CA ALA A 246 -6.66 10.48 13.15
C ALA A 246 -7.65 11.59 13.53
N ILE A 247 -8.88 11.55 13.00
CA ILE A 247 -9.94 12.54 13.32
C ILE A 247 -10.34 12.46 14.78
N GLU A 248 -10.48 11.28 15.37
CA GLU A 248 -10.78 11.10 16.80
C GLU A 248 -9.72 11.73 17.71
N LYS A 249 -8.47 11.86 17.24
CA LYS A 249 -7.39 12.55 17.92
C LYS A 249 -7.35 14.07 17.65
N GLY A 250 -8.32 14.59 16.92
CA GLY A 250 -8.41 16.00 16.59
C GLY A 250 -7.57 16.43 15.39
N PHE A 251 -7.07 15.46 14.61
CA PHE A 251 -6.38 15.78 13.36
C PHE A 251 -7.37 16.30 12.31
N ASP A 252 -6.92 17.23 11.47
CA ASP A 252 -7.77 17.84 10.45
C ASP A 252 -8.28 16.80 9.46
N PRO A 253 -9.60 16.67 9.24
CA PRO A 253 -10.16 15.68 8.34
C PRO A 253 -9.61 15.77 6.90
N ILE A 254 -9.46 16.97 6.35
CA ILE A 254 -8.96 17.13 4.97
C ILE A 254 -7.51 16.64 4.87
N SER A 255 -6.69 16.92 5.88
CA SER A 255 -5.33 16.40 5.97
C SER A 255 -5.31 14.87 6.09
N ALA A 256 -6.22 14.27 6.86
CA ALA A 256 -6.33 12.81 6.97
C ALA A 256 -6.69 12.16 5.62
N TYR A 257 -7.67 12.71 4.90
CA TYR A 257 -8.01 12.24 3.55
C TYR A 257 -6.89 12.47 2.53
N THR A 258 -6.14 13.56 2.66
CA THR A 258 -4.96 13.82 1.81
C THR A 258 -3.89 12.75 2.01
N MET A 259 -3.61 12.37 3.26
CA MET A 259 -2.69 11.27 3.57
C MET A 259 -3.20 9.91 3.10
N ALA A 260 -4.51 9.69 3.19
CA ALA A 260 -5.16 8.44 2.79
C ALA A 260 -5.28 8.24 1.27
N SER A 261 -5.03 9.26 0.46
CA SER A 261 -5.25 9.21 -0.99
C SER A 261 -4.15 9.90 -1.78
N TYR A 262 -4.14 11.24 -1.79
CA TYR A 262 -3.25 12.03 -2.65
C TYR A 262 -1.76 11.79 -2.35
N ASN A 263 -1.37 11.88 -1.08
CA ASN A 263 0.03 11.71 -0.70
C ASN A 263 0.52 10.31 -1.05
N GLY A 264 -0.24 9.28 -0.68
CA GLY A 264 0.11 7.89 -1.02
C GLY A 264 0.25 7.68 -2.52
N ALA A 265 -0.66 8.25 -3.32
CA ALA A 265 -0.56 8.17 -4.77
C ALA A 265 0.71 8.86 -5.30
N MET A 266 0.99 10.08 -4.84
CA MET A 266 2.17 10.86 -5.32
C MET A 266 3.49 10.20 -4.92
N MET A 267 3.63 9.70 -3.68
CA MET A 267 4.82 9.02 -3.18
C MET A 267 5.12 7.75 -3.98
N ASN A 268 4.07 7.06 -4.46
CA ASN A 268 4.17 5.86 -5.26
C ASN A 268 4.11 6.11 -6.79
N ARG A 269 4.33 7.37 -7.23
CA ARG A 269 4.34 7.77 -8.65
C ARG A 269 3.07 7.38 -9.40
N LEU A 270 1.90 7.39 -8.72
CA LEU A 270 0.57 7.13 -9.28
C LEU A 270 -0.12 8.48 -9.57
N TYR A 271 0.40 9.19 -10.54
CA TYR A 271 0.01 10.58 -10.82
C TYR A 271 -1.38 10.74 -11.44
N ASP A 272 -2.04 9.64 -11.78
CA ASP A 272 -3.35 9.58 -12.43
C ASP A 272 -4.53 9.51 -11.45
N ARG A 273 -4.29 9.44 -10.14
CA ARG A 273 -5.30 9.22 -9.09
C ARG A 273 -5.08 10.06 -7.83
N GLY A 274 -5.81 9.79 -6.76
CA GLY A 274 -5.66 10.40 -5.43
C GLY A 274 -6.35 11.76 -5.25
N ALA A 275 -7.04 12.28 -6.26
CA ALA A 275 -7.78 13.54 -6.18
C ALA A 275 -9.06 13.52 -7.04
N ILE A 276 -10.10 14.24 -6.60
CA ILE A 276 -11.27 14.53 -7.43
C ILE A 276 -10.93 15.75 -8.30
N ALA A 277 -10.29 15.50 -9.43
CA ALA A 277 -9.82 16.55 -10.34
C ALA A 277 -9.89 16.09 -11.80
N PRO A 278 -9.96 17.03 -12.78
CA PRO A 278 -9.95 16.67 -14.19
C PRO A 278 -8.75 15.81 -14.58
N ASN A 279 -8.98 14.86 -15.47
CA ASN A 279 -7.98 13.92 -15.98
C ASN A 279 -7.42 12.92 -14.93
N LYS A 280 -8.07 12.78 -13.77
CA LYS A 280 -7.79 11.70 -12.82
C LYS A 280 -8.72 10.54 -13.07
N ILE A 281 -8.28 9.34 -12.73
CA ILE A 281 -9.10 8.13 -12.70
C ILE A 281 -10.25 8.35 -11.72
N ALA A 282 -11.45 7.94 -12.11
CA ALA A 282 -12.64 8.07 -11.27
C ALA A 282 -12.69 6.97 -10.19
N ASP A 283 -11.68 6.96 -9.33
CA ASP A 283 -11.61 6.20 -8.09
C ASP A 283 -12.22 7.07 -6.99
N ILE A 284 -13.43 6.73 -6.55
CA ILE A 284 -14.24 7.62 -5.73
C ILE A 284 -14.86 6.84 -4.58
N VAL A 285 -14.81 7.43 -3.39
CA VAL A 285 -15.51 6.97 -2.19
C VAL A 285 -16.60 7.97 -1.85
N VAL A 286 -17.80 7.46 -1.58
CA VAL A 286 -18.92 8.25 -1.04
C VAL A 286 -19.23 7.76 0.35
N THR A 287 -19.16 8.65 1.34
CA THR A 287 -19.40 8.32 2.75
C THR A 287 -20.36 9.29 3.42
N GLU A 288 -21.25 8.78 4.29
CA GLU A 288 -22.24 9.62 5.02
C GLU A 288 -21.60 10.44 6.13
N ASP A 289 -20.44 10.02 6.65
CA ASP A 289 -19.74 10.71 7.72
C ASP A 289 -18.30 11.05 7.34
N ILE A 290 -17.76 12.08 7.97
CA ILE A 290 -16.41 12.58 7.70
C ILE A 290 -15.32 11.61 8.22
N SER A 291 -15.65 10.64 9.05
CA SER A 291 -14.71 9.65 9.59
C SER A 291 -14.52 8.42 8.68
N ALA A 292 -15.18 8.39 7.52
CA ALA A 292 -15.11 7.30 6.54
C ALA A 292 -15.55 5.92 7.08
N GLN A 293 -16.50 5.89 8.05
CA GLN A 293 -17.01 4.63 8.60
C GLN A 293 -18.30 4.15 7.93
N ASN A 294 -19.11 5.08 7.41
CA ASN A 294 -20.38 4.77 6.73
C ASN A 294 -20.21 4.96 5.21
N ILE A 295 -19.39 4.11 4.59
CA ILE A 295 -19.17 4.16 3.14
C ILE A 295 -20.38 3.61 2.39
N LYS A 296 -20.97 4.44 1.54
CA LYS A 296 -22.15 4.11 0.73
C LYS A 296 -21.79 3.52 -0.62
N TYR A 297 -20.84 4.14 -1.30
CA TYR A 297 -20.42 3.73 -2.64
C TYR A 297 -18.92 3.78 -2.76
N VAL A 298 -18.36 2.81 -3.46
CA VAL A 298 -16.99 2.83 -3.92
C VAL A 298 -16.98 2.61 -5.42
N PHE A 299 -16.38 3.54 -6.12
CA PHE A 299 -16.19 3.46 -7.57
C PHE A 299 -14.71 3.28 -7.88
N LYS A 300 -14.44 2.39 -8.82
CA LYS A 300 -13.13 2.19 -9.42
C LYS A 300 -13.25 2.38 -10.92
N ASN A 301 -12.42 3.26 -11.51
CA ASN A 301 -12.53 3.61 -12.92
C ASN A 301 -13.97 4.05 -13.33
N GLY A 302 -14.68 4.75 -12.44
CA GLY A 302 -16.07 5.16 -12.65
C GLY A 302 -17.11 4.03 -12.53
N GLN A 303 -16.71 2.81 -12.28
CA GLN A 303 -17.61 1.66 -12.10
C GLN A 303 -17.85 1.40 -10.62
N LEU A 304 -19.11 1.12 -10.25
CA LEU A 304 -19.49 0.79 -8.90
C LEU A 304 -18.95 -0.61 -8.51
N ILE A 305 -17.99 -0.67 -7.60
CA ILE A 305 -17.39 -1.92 -7.12
C ILE A 305 -17.89 -2.34 -5.74
N ALA A 306 -18.34 -1.39 -4.90
CA ALA A 306 -18.98 -1.72 -3.62
C ALA A 306 -20.10 -0.73 -3.28
N ARG A 307 -21.10 -1.25 -2.56
CA ARG A 307 -22.25 -0.47 -2.08
C ARG A 307 -22.71 -0.99 -0.72
N ASP A 308 -22.94 -0.08 0.25
CA ASP A 308 -23.47 -0.39 1.57
C ASP A 308 -22.73 -1.59 2.24
N GLY A 309 -21.39 -1.57 2.21
CA GLY A 309 -20.55 -2.61 2.80
C GLY A 309 -20.49 -3.94 2.01
N LYS A 310 -21.06 -3.99 0.81
CA LYS A 310 -21.08 -5.21 -0.03
C LYS A 310 -20.41 -4.95 -1.37
N VAL A 311 -19.59 -5.91 -1.79
CA VAL A 311 -18.96 -5.88 -3.12
C VAL A 311 -19.97 -6.15 -4.22
N ASN A 312 -19.73 -5.59 -5.39
CA ASN A 312 -20.56 -5.72 -6.61
C ASN A 312 -19.82 -6.43 -7.75
N PHE A 313 -18.92 -7.34 -7.40
CA PHE A 313 -18.16 -8.14 -8.34
C PHE A 313 -17.90 -9.54 -7.80
N GLU A 314 -17.68 -10.50 -8.70
CA GLU A 314 -17.38 -11.87 -8.36
C GLU A 314 -15.87 -12.09 -8.30
N ARG A 315 -15.45 -13.03 -7.45
CA ARG A 315 -14.05 -13.46 -7.37
C ARG A 315 -13.69 -14.31 -8.57
N VAL A 316 -12.55 -14.02 -9.17
CA VAL A 316 -11.90 -14.86 -10.18
C VAL A 316 -10.48 -15.17 -9.70
N SER A 317 -10.20 -16.42 -9.34
CA SER A 317 -8.88 -16.85 -8.85
C SER A 317 -7.97 -17.33 -9.95
N ALA A 318 -6.67 -17.10 -9.81
CA ALA A 318 -5.66 -17.76 -10.64
C ALA A 318 -5.48 -19.25 -10.27
N ASP A 319 -4.80 -20.02 -11.15
CA ASP A 319 -4.42 -21.40 -10.86
C ASP A 319 -3.29 -21.43 -9.82
N SER A 320 -3.54 -22.11 -8.69
CA SER A 320 -2.63 -22.18 -7.53
C SER A 320 -1.74 -23.43 -7.49
N LYS A 321 -1.75 -24.29 -8.54
CA LYS A 321 -1.04 -25.58 -8.52
C LYS A 321 0.44 -25.46 -8.22
N ASP A 322 1.09 -24.42 -8.75
CA ASP A 322 2.54 -24.24 -8.62
C ASP A 322 2.97 -23.70 -7.25
N VAL A 323 2.01 -23.23 -6.43
CA VAL A 323 2.26 -22.63 -5.11
C VAL A 323 1.63 -23.42 -3.96
N THR A 324 1.04 -24.56 -4.25
CA THR A 324 0.50 -25.48 -3.23
C THR A 324 1.47 -26.62 -2.95
N ASN A 325 1.44 -27.17 -1.73
CA ASN A 325 2.31 -28.26 -1.28
C ASN A 325 3.81 -27.94 -1.38
N THR A 326 4.18 -26.69 -1.16
CA THR A 326 5.57 -26.20 -1.21
C THR A 326 6.35 -26.47 0.08
N VAL A 327 5.66 -26.71 1.19
CA VAL A 327 6.27 -26.99 2.50
C VAL A 327 6.42 -28.51 2.71
N ASN A 328 7.66 -28.99 2.78
CA ASN A 328 7.99 -30.40 2.95
C ASN A 328 8.61 -30.63 4.33
N ILE A 329 7.81 -31.02 5.30
CA ILE A 329 8.28 -31.38 6.65
C ILE A 329 8.68 -32.84 6.66
N LYS A 330 9.93 -33.16 7.03
CA LYS A 330 10.33 -34.54 7.31
C LYS A 330 9.48 -35.08 8.46
N LYS A 331 8.83 -36.22 8.24
CA LYS A 331 8.19 -36.96 9.35
C LYS A 331 9.25 -37.28 10.40
N MET A 332 9.06 -36.79 11.61
CA MET A 332 9.83 -37.20 12.78
C MET A 332 9.52 -38.65 13.13
#